data_1fa906ad3f6e9598b43e0ea646e9db0e
#
_entry.id   1fa906ad3f6e9598b43e0ea646e9db0e
#
_cell.length_a   1.000
_cell.length_b   1.000
_cell.length_c   1.000
_cell.angle_alpha   90.00
_cell.angle_beta   90.00
_cell.angle_gamma   90.00
#
_symmetry.space_group_name_H-M   'P 1'
#
loop_
_entity.id
_entity.type
_entity.pdbx_description
1 polymer ?
#
loop_
_entity_poly.entity_id
_entity_poly.type
_entity_poly.pdbx_seq_one_letter_code
_entity_poly.pdbx_strand_id
1 'polypeptide(L)'
;MAPKPNSDVTTKRWWEEYHRCRGVLVKQLRTEKGWTEAELAKRATVSIQWLRALEGNRLKSNHRMQHEMQVISALGFGTYEIKDFIGRVEDMVKETLGPPPWLKPAQADTSERPSK
;
A
#
# COMPACT_ATOMS: atom_id res chain seq x y z
N MET A 1 -2.24 23.07 2.57
CA MET A 1 -2.58 22.81 3.95
C MET A 1 -2.83 21.35 4.18
N ALA A 2 -2.24 20.78 5.20
CA ALA A 2 -2.44 19.39 5.49
C ALA A 2 -3.87 19.14 5.95
N PRO A 3 -4.47 18.01 5.57
CA PRO A 3 -5.81 17.69 6.03
C PRO A 3 -5.85 17.56 7.55
N LYS A 4 -6.95 17.90 8.13
CA LYS A 4 -7.13 17.73 9.55
C LYS A 4 -7.34 16.25 9.82
N PRO A 5 -6.61 15.68 10.80
CA PRO A 5 -6.82 14.28 11.12
C PRO A 5 -8.26 14.06 11.56
N ASN A 6 -8.87 13.04 11.02
CA ASN A 6 -10.19 12.58 11.44
C ASN A 6 -11.33 13.56 11.16
N SER A 7 -11.11 14.64 10.37
CA SER A 7 -12.20 15.57 10.20
C SER A 7 -13.18 15.11 9.13
N ASP A 8 -12.70 14.79 7.91
CA ASP A 8 -13.60 14.41 6.83
C ASP A 8 -13.33 13.02 6.28
N VAL A 9 -12.35 12.35 6.82
CA VAL A 9 -11.91 11.08 6.29
C VAL A 9 -12.51 9.95 7.13
N THR A 10 -13.30 9.12 6.48
CA THR A 10 -13.83 7.93 7.14
C THR A 10 -12.81 6.81 7.04
N THR A 11 -12.98 5.80 7.90
CA THR A 11 -12.15 4.60 7.84
C THR A 11 -12.25 3.95 6.47
N LYS A 12 -13.46 3.88 5.92
CA LYS A 12 -13.65 3.30 4.61
C LYS A 12 -12.89 4.08 3.53
N ARG A 13 -12.99 5.41 3.56
CA ARG A 13 -12.32 6.24 2.58
C ARG A 13 -10.81 6.08 2.65
N TRP A 14 -10.27 5.99 3.87
CA TRP A 14 -8.84 5.83 4.05
C TRP A 14 -8.35 4.51 3.46
N TRP A 15 -9.09 3.44 3.70
CA TRP A 15 -8.70 2.14 3.16
C TRP A 15 -8.86 2.06 1.65
N GLU A 16 -9.85 2.75 1.09
CA GLU A 16 -9.97 2.83 -0.36
C GLU A 16 -8.74 3.48 -0.98
N GLU A 17 -8.29 4.56 -0.36
CA GLU A 17 -7.09 5.23 -0.85
C GLU A 17 -5.85 4.37 -0.65
N TYR A 18 -5.78 3.66 0.47
CA TYR A 18 -4.68 2.73 0.71
C TYR A 18 -4.59 1.70 -0.41
N HIS A 19 -5.69 1.10 -0.77
CA HIS A 19 -5.69 0.08 -1.83
C HIS A 19 -5.28 0.67 -3.17
N ARG A 20 -5.74 1.88 -3.45
CA ARG A 20 -5.34 2.55 -4.68
C ARG A 20 -3.84 2.82 -4.70
N CYS A 21 -3.32 3.34 -3.61
CA CYS A 21 -1.90 3.66 -3.50
C CYS A 21 -1.04 2.39 -3.57
N ARG A 22 -1.53 1.30 -3.00
CA ARG A 22 -0.82 0.02 -3.08
C ARG A 22 -0.62 -0.39 -4.53
N GLY A 23 -1.66 -0.30 -5.34
CA GLY A 23 -1.54 -0.64 -6.75
C GLY A 23 -0.59 0.27 -7.50
N VAL A 24 -0.65 1.57 -7.19
CA VAL A 24 0.27 2.53 -7.81
C VAL A 24 1.71 2.20 -7.45
N LEU A 25 1.97 1.89 -6.18
CA LEU A 25 3.33 1.58 -5.76
C LEU A 25 3.84 0.31 -6.42
N VAL A 26 3.00 -0.72 -6.53
CA VAL A 26 3.41 -1.95 -7.20
C VAL A 26 3.83 -1.65 -8.64
N LYS A 27 3.02 -0.88 -9.36
CA LYS A 27 3.34 -0.54 -10.73
C LYS A 27 4.63 0.29 -10.81
N GLN A 28 4.79 1.22 -9.90
CA GLN A 28 5.96 2.07 -9.87
C GLN A 28 7.23 1.25 -9.65
N LEU A 29 7.20 0.35 -8.67
CA LEU A 29 8.37 -0.48 -8.39
C LEU A 29 8.66 -1.44 -9.53
N ARG A 30 7.62 -1.96 -10.17
CA ARG A 30 7.79 -2.83 -11.32
C ARG A 30 8.48 -2.10 -12.47
N THR A 31 8.03 -0.88 -12.76
CA THR A 31 8.62 -0.13 -13.87
C THR A 31 10.03 0.32 -13.55
N GLU A 32 10.33 0.60 -12.28
CA GLU A 32 11.70 0.92 -11.89
C GLU A 32 12.66 -0.24 -12.16
N LYS A 33 12.15 -1.46 -12.07
CA LYS A 33 12.96 -2.63 -12.36
C LYS A 33 13.00 -2.95 -13.85
N GLY A 34 12.26 -2.21 -14.65
CA GLY A 34 12.20 -2.46 -16.08
C GLY A 34 11.39 -3.68 -16.46
N TRP A 35 10.49 -4.11 -15.61
CA TRP A 35 9.71 -5.33 -15.83
C TRP A 35 8.36 -5.01 -16.45
N THR A 36 7.92 -5.87 -17.37
CA THR A 36 6.53 -5.83 -17.85
C THR A 36 5.61 -6.47 -16.83
N GLU A 37 4.32 -6.27 -17.02
CA GLU A 37 3.33 -6.94 -16.17
C GLU A 37 3.50 -8.46 -16.22
N ALA A 38 3.74 -8.98 -17.41
CA ALA A 38 3.93 -10.43 -17.56
C ALA A 38 5.15 -10.91 -16.78
N GLU A 39 6.22 -10.12 -16.79
CA GLU A 39 7.43 -10.51 -16.08
C GLU A 39 7.21 -10.51 -14.57
N LEU A 40 6.56 -9.51 -14.04
CA LEU A 40 6.28 -9.50 -12.61
C LEU A 40 5.33 -10.62 -12.23
N ALA A 41 4.29 -10.84 -13.03
CA ALA A 41 3.33 -11.89 -12.74
C ALA A 41 4.02 -13.25 -12.68
N LYS A 42 4.93 -13.49 -13.62
CA LYS A 42 5.67 -14.74 -13.64
C LYS A 42 6.56 -14.87 -12.41
N ARG A 43 7.29 -13.82 -12.07
CA ARG A 43 8.18 -13.86 -10.92
C ARG A 43 7.41 -14.05 -9.62
N ALA A 44 6.22 -13.50 -9.54
CA ALA A 44 5.39 -13.60 -8.34
C ALA A 44 4.52 -14.86 -8.33
N THR A 45 4.48 -15.59 -9.43
CA THR A 45 3.66 -16.78 -9.57
C THR A 45 2.17 -16.47 -9.39
N VAL A 46 1.74 -15.39 -10.02
CA VAL A 46 0.33 -15.00 -10.06
C VAL A 46 -0.07 -14.80 -11.51
N SER A 47 -1.37 -14.79 -11.78
CA SER A 47 -1.83 -14.54 -13.14
C SER A 47 -1.63 -13.08 -13.49
N ILE A 48 -1.45 -12.83 -14.79
CA ILE A 48 -1.29 -11.45 -15.24
C ILE A 48 -2.58 -10.66 -15.03
N GLN A 49 -3.73 -11.31 -15.16
CA GLN A 49 -5.00 -10.65 -14.90
C GLN A 49 -5.11 -10.20 -13.45
N TRP A 50 -4.67 -11.06 -12.53
CA TRP A 50 -4.70 -10.70 -11.12
C TRP A 50 -3.78 -9.50 -10.85
N LEU A 51 -2.58 -9.52 -11.44
CA LEU A 51 -1.66 -8.42 -11.26
C LEU A 51 -2.21 -7.12 -11.82
N ARG A 52 -2.83 -7.19 -13.00
CA ARG A 52 -3.45 -6.00 -13.60
C ARG A 52 -4.56 -5.45 -12.72
N ALA A 53 -5.34 -6.33 -12.10
CA ALA A 53 -6.40 -5.90 -11.20
C ALA A 53 -5.80 -5.24 -9.96
N LEU A 54 -4.69 -5.76 -9.45
CA LEU A 54 -4.01 -5.15 -8.31
C LEU A 54 -3.52 -3.76 -8.65
N GLU A 55 -2.79 -3.62 -9.76
CA GLU A 55 -2.23 -2.32 -10.14
C GLU A 55 -3.31 -1.32 -10.51
N GLY A 56 -4.43 -1.79 -11.03
CA GLY A 56 -5.54 -0.93 -11.41
C GLY A 56 -6.59 -0.74 -10.33
N ASN A 57 -6.34 -1.28 -9.15
CA ASN A 57 -7.24 -1.18 -8.01
C ASN A 57 -8.63 -1.76 -8.34
N ARG A 58 -8.64 -2.95 -8.95
CA ARG A 58 -9.86 -3.63 -9.30
C ARG A 58 -9.99 -5.00 -8.65
N LEU A 59 -9.18 -5.28 -7.62
CA LEU A 59 -9.28 -6.53 -6.92
C LEU A 59 -10.58 -6.59 -6.13
N LYS A 60 -11.14 -7.77 -6.07
CA LYS A 60 -12.32 -7.99 -5.23
C LYS A 60 -11.90 -8.02 -3.77
N SER A 61 -12.84 -7.70 -2.90
CA SER A 61 -12.54 -7.59 -1.48
C SER A 61 -12.06 -8.92 -0.87
N ASN A 62 -12.36 -10.02 -1.52
CA ASN A 62 -11.97 -11.33 -1.01
C ASN A 62 -10.74 -11.91 -1.72
N HIS A 63 -9.91 -11.05 -2.30
CA HIS A 63 -8.70 -11.53 -2.94
C HIS A 63 -7.77 -12.18 -1.89
N ARG A 64 -6.89 -13.06 -2.38
CA ARG A 64 -6.01 -13.79 -1.49
C ARG A 64 -4.83 -12.94 -1.07
N MET A 65 -4.65 -12.81 0.24
CA MET A 65 -3.49 -12.12 0.78
C MET A 65 -2.19 -12.80 0.33
N GLN A 66 -2.21 -14.11 0.15
CA GLN A 66 -1.04 -14.84 -0.29
C GLN A 66 -0.51 -14.32 -1.62
N HIS A 67 -1.39 -14.03 -2.58
CA HIS A 67 -0.96 -13.50 -3.86
C HIS A 67 -0.33 -12.14 -3.71
N GLU A 68 -0.88 -11.32 -2.84
CA GLU A 68 -0.33 -10.01 -2.58
C GLU A 68 1.08 -10.11 -2.02
N MET A 69 1.29 -11.01 -1.06
CA MET A 69 2.61 -11.23 -0.49
C MET A 69 3.60 -11.72 -1.53
N GLN A 70 3.14 -12.57 -2.46
CA GLN A 70 4.01 -13.06 -3.52
C GLN A 70 4.50 -11.93 -4.42
N VAL A 71 3.61 -10.98 -4.75
CA VAL A 71 3.99 -9.84 -5.55
C VAL A 71 4.99 -8.96 -4.80
N ILE A 72 4.71 -8.67 -3.55
CA ILE A 72 5.58 -7.83 -2.74
C ILE A 72 6.96 -8.47 -2.62
N SER A 73 7.00 -9.78 -2.41
CA SER A 73 8.25 -10.50 -2.32
C SER A 73 9.02 -10.45 -3.64
N ALA A 74 8.33 -10.63 -4.77
CA ALA A 74 8.97 -10.57 -6.07
C ALA A 74 9.59 -9.21 -6.35
N LEU A 75 9.01 -8.15 -5.74
CA LEU A 75 9.54 -6.80 -5.89
C LEU A 75 10.76 -6.54 -5.00
N GLY A 76 11.17 -7.52 -4.22
CA GLY A 76 12.39 -7.40 -3.43
C GLY A 76 12.18 -7.19 -1.94
N PHE A 77 10.95 -7.23 -1.48
CA PHE A 77 10.67 -7.06 -0.05
C PHE A 77 10.55 -8.43 0.60
N GLY A 78 11.56 -8.80 1.37
CA GLY A 78 11.52 -10.06 2.09
C GLY A 78 10.56 -10.03 3.26
N THR A 79 10.53 -11.14 3.99
CA THR A 79 9.60 -11.28 5.11
C THR A 79 9.74 -10.14 6.11
N TYR A 80 10.95 -9.72 6.36
CA TYR A 80 11.19 -8.68 7.37
C TYR A 80 11.02 -7.27 6.81
N GLU A 81 10.94 -7.13 5.48
CA GLU A 81 10.81 -5.83 4.85
C GLU A 81 9.40 -5.52 4.38
N ILE A 82 8.47 -6.45 4.60
CA ILE A 82 7.09 -6.22 4.17
C ILE A 82 6.52 -4.96 4.83
N LYS A 83 6.87 -4.73 6.08
CA LYS A 83 6.39 -3.52 6.76
C LYS A 83 6.91 -2.25 6.11
N ASP A 84 8.06 -2.31 5.45
CA ASP A 84 8.57 -1.15 4.72
C ASP A 84 7.69 -0.84 3.51
N PHE A 85 7.24 -1.90 2.82
CA PHE A 85 6.31 -1.70 1.71
C PHE A 85 5.01 -1.08 2.21
N ILE A 86 4.46 -1.65 3.29
CA ILE A 86 3.23 -1.13 3.87
C ILE A 86 3.41 0.32 4.30
N GLY A 87 4.54 0.64 4.91
CA GLY A 87 4.82 2.00 5.34
C GLY A 87 4.87 2.98 4.18
N ARG A 88 5.42 2.56 3.04
CA ARG A 88 5.43 3.43 1.86
C ARG A 88 4.02 3.70 1.36
N VAL A 89 3.15 2.67 1.35
CA VAL A 89 1.76 2.88 0.96
C VAL A 89 1.08 3.85 1.91
N GLU A 90 1.29 3.64 3.21
CA GLU A 90 0.70 4.53 4.20
C GLU A 90 1.17 5.97 4.04
N ASP A 91 2.45 6.17 3.72
CA ASP A 91 2.95 7.50 3.49
C ASP A 91 2.26 8.16 2.30
N MET A 92 2.00 7.40 1.25
CA MET A 92 1.28 7.92 0.09
C MET A 92 -0.13 8.35 0.47
N VAL A 93 -0.81 7.56 1.31
CA VAL A 93 -2.15 7.91 1.76
C VAL A 93 -2.11 9.17 2.61
N LYS A 94 -1.12 9.27 3.49
CA LYS A 94 -1.00 10.43 4.37
C LYS A 94 -0.81 11.72 3.59
N GLU A 95 -0.13 11.65 2.47
CA GLU A 95 0.06 12.84 1.63
C GLU A 95 -1.26 13.35 1.09
N THR A 96 -2.25 12.48 0.90
CA THR A 96 -3.52 12.84 0.32
C THR A 96 -4.60 13.07 1.39
N LEU A 97 -4.68 12.18 2.35
CA LEU A 97 -5.80 12.15 3.30
C LEU A 97 -5.37 12.38 4.74
N GLY A 98 -4.07 12.46 5.01
CA GLY A 98 -3.61 12.56 6.39
C GLY A 98 -3.56 11.21 7.08
N PRO A 99 -3.31 11.20 8.38
CA PRO A 99 -3.18 9.96 9.13
C PRO A 99 -4.50 9.19 9.20
N PRO A 100 -4.42 7.89 9.52
CA PRO A 100 -5.64 7.09 9.63
C PRO A 100 -6.63 7.71 10.62
N PRO A 101 -7.90 7.70 10.28
CA PRO A 101 -8.90 8.39 11.14
C PRO A 101 -9.12 7.72 12.50
N TRP A 102 -8.72 6.45 12.64
CA TRP A 102 -8.87 5.79 13.93
C TRP A 102 -7.74 6.13 14.91
N LEU A 103 -6.69 6.82 14.44
CA LEU A 103 -5.65 7.25 15.35
C LEU A 103 -6.06 8.55 16.03
N LYS A 104 -5.85 8.62 17.32
CA LYS A 104 -6.08 9.86 18.04
C LYS A 104 -4.92 10.81 17.74
N PRO A 105 -5.16 12.11 17.80
CA PRO A 105 -4.07 13.06 17.54
C PRO A 105 -2.83 12.80 18.37
N ALA A 106 -3.00 12.42 19.64
CA ALA A 106 -1.84 12.10 20.48
C ALA A 106 -1.09 10.90 19.96
N GLN A 107 -1.80 9.90 19.41
CA GLN A 107 -1.14 8.73 18.83
C GLN A 107 -0.45 9.07 17.53
N ALA A 108 -1.05 9.95 16.75
CA ALA A 108 -0.43 10.38 15.51
C ALA A 108 0.90 11.07 15.78
N ASP A 109 1.02 11.73 16.91
CA ASP A 109 2.24 12.44 17.27
C ASP A 109 3.26 11.57 17.99
N THR A 110 2.85 10.42 18.50
CA THR A 110 3.75 9.61 19.31
C THR A 110 4.94 9.10 18.55
N SER A 111 4.85 8.97 17.24
CA SER A 111 5.98 8.51 16.47
C SER A 111 7.17 9.44 16.59
N GLU A 112 6.93 10.68 16.95
CA GLU A 112 7.97 11.68 17.12
C GLU A 112 8.36 11.86 18.55
N ARG A 113 7.62 11.27 19.44
CA ARG A 113 7.92 11.47 20.83
C ARG A 113 9.16 10.69 21.21
N PRO A 114 10.12 11.36 21.81
CA PRO A 114 11.29 10.63 22.26
C PRO A 114 10.88 9.64 23.32
N SER A 115 11.57 8.54 23.32
CA SER A 115 11.36 7.58 24.39
C SER A 115 11.62 8.25 25.70
N LYS A 116 10.68 8.14 26.54
CA LYS A 116 10.95 8.75 27.83
C LYS A 116 11.92 7.94 28.59
#